data_1c68ea5ad558c19da5b4a2f3b9df4356
#
_entry.id   1c68ea5ad558c19da5b4a2f3b9df4356
#
_cell.length_a   1.000
_cell.length_b   1.000
_cell.length_c   1.000
_cell.angle_alpha   90.00
_cell.angle_beta   90.00
_cell.angle_gamma   90.00
#
_symmetry.space_group_name_H-M   'P 1'
#
loop_
_entity.id
_entity.type
_entity.pdbx_description
1 polymer ?
#
loop_
_entity_poly.entity_id
_entity_poly.type
_entity_poly.pdbx_seq_one_letter_code
_entity_poly.pdbx_strand_id
1 'polypeptide(L)'
;MKATHTLYLLFITLLCVAGFTACDDSGSDDMIWDFAPIELHIAVQDAQGNDLLNPETPGNIAKQGIKAIYNGKIYEKDVPISQTKAYLAHFNGLQTMKFETGKYFLTFGEFNGDDTFDNEKVIIDWNDGTQRRHHLL
;
A
#
# COMPACT_ATOMS: atom_id res chain seq x y z
N MET A 1 -18.35 -64.90 21.56
CA MET A 1 -17.19 -64.00 21.62
C MET A 1 -16.58 -63.62 20.24
N LYS A 2 -16.72 -64.40 19.19
CA LYS A 2 -16.15 -64.06 17.87
C LYS A 2 -16.94 -62.94 17.12
N ALA A 3 -18.26 -62.88 17.29
CA ALA A 3 -19.12 -61.91 16.60
C ALA A 3 -18.92 -60.47 17.10
N THR A 4 -18.63 -60.27 18.38
CA THR A 4 -18.39 -58.93 18.96
C THR A 4 -17.07 -58.32 18.51
N HIS A 5 -16.02 -59.12 18.33
CA HIS A 5 -14.74 -58.63 17.80
C HIS A 5 -14.83 -58.21 16.32
N THR A 6 -15.61 -58.98 15.54
CA THR A 6 -15.81 -58.62 14.12
C THR A 6 -16.61 -57.34 13.97
N LEU A 7 -17.60 -57.11 14.83
CA LEU A 7 -18.38 -55.88 14.85
C LEU A 7 -17.52 -54.67 15.27
N TYR A 8 -16.62 -54.84 16.22
CA TYR A 8 -15.69 -53.79 16.69
C TYR A 8 -14.70 -53.40 15.61
N LEU A 9 -14.12 -54.36 14.89
CA LEU A 9 -13.22 -54.15 13.78
C LEU A 9 -13.91 -53.40 12.62
N LEU A 10 -15.15 -53.74 12.31
CA LEU A 10 -15.96 -53.07 11.28
C LEU A 10 -16.25 -51.60 11.67
N PHE A 11 -16.49 -51.33 12.96
CA PHE A 11 -16.74 -49.97 13.45
C PHE A 11 -15.49 -49.09 13.39
N ILE A 12 -14.31 -49.67 13.73
CA ILE A 12 -13.02 -48.97 13.67
C ILE A 12 -12.64 -48.64 12.22
N THR A 13 -12.85 -49.59 11.29
CA THR A 13 -12.57 -49.34 9.87
C THR A 13 -13.51 -48.28 9.28
N LEU A 14 -14.78 -48.25 9.68
CA LEU A 14 -15.74 -47.23 9.25
C LEU A 14 -15.37 -45.84 9.79
N LEU A 15 -14.87 -45.76 11.02
CA LEU A 15 -14.43 -44.50 11.62
C LEU A 15 -13.17 -43.95 10.94
N CYS A 16 -12.25 -44.83 10.52
CA CYS A 16 -11.04 -44.42 9.81
C CYS A 16 -11.35 -43.88 8.39
N VAL A 17 -12.38 -44.42 7.71
CA VAL A 17 -12.75 -43.94 6.38
C VAL A 17 -13.45 -42.57 6.43
N ALA A 18 -14.21 -42.31 7.51
CA ALA A 18 -14.88 -41.03 7.68
C ALA A 18 -13.92 -39.88 8.07
N GLY A 19 -12.71 -40.19 8.56
CA GLY A 19 -11.72 -39.20 8.99
C GLY A 19 -10.85 -38.63 7.87
N PHE A 20 -10.90 -39.19 6.66
CA PHE A 20 -10.03 -38.71 5.55
C PHE A 20 -10.72 -37.79 4.55
N THR A 21 -11.98 -37.43 4.76
CA THR A 21 -12.68 -36.49 3.88
C THR A 21 -12.75 -35.06 4.43
N ALA A 22 -12.02 -34.76 5.51
CA ALA A 22 -12.00 -33.43 6.11
C ALA A 22 -10.75 -32.61 5.75
N CYS A 23 -10.02 -32.96 4.71
CA CYS A 23 -9.16 -32.04 3.99
C CYS A 23 -9.89 -31.69 2.70
N ASP A 24 -10.95 -30.92 2.83
CA ASP A 24 -11.38 -30.03 1.77
C ASP A 24 -10.33 -28.93 1.74
N ASP A 25 -9.29 -29.22 0.97
CA ASP A 25 -8.40 -28.18 0.46
C ASP A 25 -9.25 -27.40 -0.55
N SER A 26 -10.27 -26.70 -0.03
CA SER A 26 -10.80 -25.56 -0.71
C SER A 26 -9.61 -24.64 -0.83
N GLY A 27 -8.88 -24.81 -1.92
CA GLY A 27 -7.96 -23.83 -2.40
C GLY A 27 -8.66 -22.50 -2.34
N SER A 28 -8.54 -21.80 -1.20
CA SER A 28 -8.44 -20.38 -1.25
C SER A 28 -7.27 -20.20 -2.22
N ASP A 29 -7.57 -19.89 -3.47
CA ASP A 29 -6.67 -19.08 -4.23
C ASP A 29 -6.34 -17.93 -3.27
N ASP A 30 -5.27 -18.11 -2.48
CA ASP A 30 -4.58 -17.00 -1.89
C ASP A 30 -4.23 -16.18 -3.11
N MET A 31 -5.14 -15.28 -3.47
CA MET A 31 -4.81 -14.21 -4.37
C MET A 31 -3.68 -13.48 -3.69
N ILE A 32 -2.46 -13.97 -3.94
CA ILE A 32 -1.26 -13.21 -3.71
C ILE A 32 -1.46 -12.01 -4.63
N TRP A 33 -1.98 -10.95 -4.06
CA TRP A 33 -2.01 -9.66 -4.70
C TRP A 33 -0.54 -9.25 -4.82
N ASP A 34 0.08 -9.70 -5.90
CA ASP A 34 1.42 -9.30 -6.27
C ASP A 34 1.32 -7.88 -6.86
N PHE A 35 0.93 -6.95 -5.98
CA PHE A 35 1.01 -5.54 -6.31
C PHE A 35 2.49 -5.17 -6.35
N ALA A 36 2.99 -4.87 -7.51
CA ALA A 36 4.18 -4.06 -7.63
C ALA A 36 3.77 -2.59 -7.39
N PRO A 37 3.84 -2.08 -6.15
CA PRO A 37 3.42 -0.71 -5.89
C PRO A 37 4.38 0.24 -6.58
N ILE A 38 3.82 1.18 -7.35
CA ILE A 38 4.58 2.27 -7.93
C ILE A 38 4.33 3.49 -7.06
N GLU A 39 5.39 4.09 -6.56
CA GLU A 39 5.32 5.26 -5.69
C GLU A 39 6.28 6.35 -6.20
N LEU A 40 5.76 7.57 -6.31
CA LEU A 40 6.56 8.74 -6.63
C LEU A 40 7.11 9.33 -5.33
N HIS A 41 8.44 9.44 -5.22
CA HIS A 41 9.11 10.09 -4.09
C HIS A 41 9.66 11.44 -4.52
N ILE A 42 9.26 12.50 -3.83
CA ILE A 42 9.67 13.87 -4.14
C ILE A 42 10.43 14.42 -2.93
N ALA A 43 11.72 14.70 -3.12
CA ALA A 43 12.54 15.44 -2.16
C ALA A 43 12.42 16.96 -2.45
N VAL A 44 12.29 17.75 -1.39
CA VAL A 44 12.21 19.20 -1.51
C VAL A 44 13.35 19.83 -0.71
N GLN A 45 14.21 20.57 -1.40
CA GLN A 45 15.39 21.15 -0.79
C GLN A 45 15.52 22.64 -1.20
N ASP A 46 16.09 23.43 -0.31
CA ASP A 46 16.53 24.80 -0.65
C ASP A 46 17.85 24.78 -1.45
N ALA A 47 18.33 25.97 -1.82
CA ALA A 47 19.58 26.12 -2.58
C ALA A 47 20.83 25.65 -1.79
N GLN A 48 20.73 25.50 -0.47
CA GLN A 48 21.78 25.04 0.41
C GLN A 48 21.71 23.53 0.67
N GLY A 49 20.67 22.84 0.13
CA GLY A 49 20.46 21.41 0.29
C GLY A 49 19.74 21.03 1.58
N ASN A 50 19.17 22.00 2.31
CA ASN A 50 18.37 21.71 3.49
C ASN A 50 17.03 21.10 3.09
N ASP A 51 16.60 20.08 3.83
CA ASP A 51 15.34 19.38 3.63
C ASP A 51 14.17 20.26 4.11
N LEU A 52 13.39 20.79 3.17
CA LEU A 52 12.27 21.68 3.47
C LEU A 52 11.01 20.93 3.93
N LEU A 53 10.96 19.62 3.81
CA LEU A 53 9.87 18.78 4.36
C LEU A 53 10.12 18.41 5.83
N ASN A 54 11.36 18.56 6.32
CA ASN A 54 11.68 18.34 7.72
C ASN A 54 11.11 19.52 8.56
N PRO A 55 10.20 19.25 9.52
CA PRO A 55 9.59 20.31 10.33
C PRO A 55 10.58 21.07 11.23
N GLU A 56 11.79 20.54 11.44
CA GLU A 56 12.86 21.20 12.22
C GLU A 56 13.71 22.15 11.38
N THR A 57 13.61 22.10 10.05
CA THR A 57 14.36 22.96 9.15
C THR A 57 13.78 24.39 9.19
N PRO A 58 14.59 25.44 9.40
CA PRO A 58 14.13 26.81 9.28
C PRO A 58 13.57 27.09 7.88
N GLY A 59 12.38 27.70 7.81
CA GLY A 59 11.71 27.96 6.53
C GLY A 59 11.07 26.74 5.88
N ASN A 60 10.88 25.63 6.63
CA ASN A 60 10.24 24.42 6.13
C ASN A 60 8.81 24.68 5.62
N ILE A 61 8.37 23.81 4.74
CA ILE A 61 7.02 23.82 4.15
C ILE A 61 6.16 22.64 4.67
N ALA A 62 6.64 21.95 5.71
CA ALA A 62 5.99 20.72 6.22
C ALA A 62 4.52 20.92 6.61
N LYS A 63 4.16 22.14 7.07
CA LYS A 63 2.78 22.49 7.48
C LYS A 63 1.96 23.14 6.36
N GLN A 64 2.52 23.35 5.18
CA GLN A 64 1.76 23.93 4.07
C GLN A 64 0.72 22.93 3.56
N GLY A 65 -0.41 23.45 3.08
CA GLY A 65 -1.49 22.68 2.50
C GLY A 65 -1.15 22.22 1.08
N ILE A 66 -0.08 21.42 0.94
CA ILE A 66 0.38 20.88 -0.34
C ILE A 66 -0.66 19.90 -0.87
N LYS A 67 -0.88 19.88 -2.18
CA LYS A 67 -1.83 19.01 -2.85
C LYS A 67 -1.19 18.34 -4.05
N ALA A 68 -1.61 17.11 -4.35
CA ALA A 68 -1.36 16.48 -5.63
C ALA A 68 -2.63 16.47 -6.47
N ILE A 69 -2.51 16.68 -7.77
CA ILE A 69 -3.60 16.57 -8.73
C ILE A 69 -3.22 15.48 -9.74
N TYR A 70 -4.00 14.41 -9.76
CA TYR A 70 -3.79 13.28 -10.63
C TYR A 70 -5.13 12.78 -11.18
N ASN A 71 -5.23 12.56 -12.48
CA ASN A 71 -6.47 12.12 -13.16
C ASN A 71 -7.72 12.96 -12.78
N GLY A 72 -7.54 14.30 -12.63
CA GLY A 72 -8.63 15.22 -12.27
C GLY A 72 -9.06 15.16 -10.81
N LYS A 73 -8.45 14.31 -9.99
CA LYS A 73 -8.71 14.19 -8.56
C LYS A 73 -7.66 14.95 -7.76
N ILE A 74 -8.09 15.58 -6.68
CA ILE A 74 -7.22 16.34 -5.77
C ILE A 74 -6.96 15.49 -4.53
N TYR A 75 -5.69 15.36 -4.16
CA TYR A 75 -5.23 14.67 -2.98
C TYR A 75 -4.55 15.66 -2.05
N GLU A 76 -5.11 15.88 -0.90
CA GLU A 76 -4.50 16.73 0.13
C GLU A 76 -3.42 15.95 0.87
N LYS A 77 -2.36 16.68 1.28
CA LYS A 77 -1.25 16.10 2.01
C LYS A 77 -1.67 15.60 3.40
N ASP A 78 -1.19 14.42 3.78
CA ASP A 78 -1.33 13.82 5.12
C ASP A 78 -2.78 13.65 5.58
N VAL A 79 -3.71 13.43 4.65
CA VAL A 79 -5.08 13.06 5.01
C VAL A 79 -5.08 11.69 5.69
N PRO A 80 -5.71 11.55 6.88
CA PRO A 80 -5.81 10.27 7.55
C PRO A 80 -6.47 9.22 6.66
N ILE A 81 -5.77 8.13 6.41
CA ILE A 81 -6.28 7.02 5.62
C ILE A 81 -7.03 6.08 6.54
N SER A 82 -8.28 5.76 6.19
CA SER A 82 -9.04 4.75 6.90
C SER A 82 -8.34 3.40 6.77
N GLN A 83 -7.75 2.93 7.87
CA GLN A 83 -7.07 1.63 7.91
C GLN A 83 -8.10 0.49 7.86
N THR A 84 -8.55 0.13 6.69
CA THR A 84 -9.17 -1.17 6.46
C THR A 84 -8.07 -2.17 6.11
N LYS A 85 -8.24 -3.44 6.53
CA LYS A 85 -7.23 -4.52 6.36
C LYS A 85 -6.73 -4.74 4.92
N ALA A 86 -7.37 -4.13 3.92
CA ALA A 86 -7.05 -4.23 2.51
C ALA A 86 -6.19 -3.05 1.99
N TYR A 87 -5.79 -2.12 2.86
CA TYR A 87 -5.14 -0.89 2.43
C TYR A 87 -3.69 -0.84 2.90
N LEU A 88 -2.75 -0.81 1.97
CA LEU A 88 -1.36 -0.49 2.25
C LEU A 88 -1.25 1.04 2.40
N ALA A 89 -1.23 1.52 3.64
CA ALA A 89 -1.27 2.95 3.97
C ALA A 89 -0.20 3.81 3.27
N HIS A 90 0.91 3.20 2.86
CA HIS A 90 2.04 3.88 2.23
C HIS A 90 1.77 4.30 0.78
N PHE A 91 0.78 3.69 0.11
CA PHE A 91 0.55 3.85 -1.33
C PHE A 91 -0.71 4.66 -1.63
N ASN A 92 -1.21 5.42 -0.66
CA ASN A 92 -2.45 6.15 -0.83
C ASN A 92 -2.26 7.64 -0.75
N GLY A 93 -2.71 8.32 -1.78
CA GLY A 93 -2.74 9.77 -1.83
C GLY A 93 -1.35 10.39 -1.71
N LEU A 94 -1.32 11.58 -1.12
CA LEU A 94 -0.10 12.35 -0.88
C LEU A 94 0.23 12.33 0.60
N GLN A 95 1.40 11.76 0.95
CA GLN A 95 1.84 11.62 2.34
C GLN A 95 3.23 12.21 2.53
N THR A 96 3.53 12.66 3.75
CA THR A 96 4.89 13.02 4.15
C THR A 96 5.52 11.85 4.89
N MET A 97 6.61 11.29 4.39
CA MET A 97 7.29 10.17 5.01
C MET A 97 8.73 10.49 5.37
N LYS A 98 9.15 10.04 6.55
CA LYS A 98 10.55 10.06 6.98
C LYS A 98 11.16 8.70 6.69
N PHE A 99 12.21 8.68 5.88
CA PHE A 99 12.95 7.47 5.57
C PHE A 99 14.03 7.16 6.61
N GLU A 100 14.58 5.96 6.58
CA GLU A 100 15.65 5.53 7.50
C GLU A 100 16.90 6.41 7.43
N THR A 101 17.13 7.03 6.28
CA THR A 101 18.20 8.03 6.09
C THR A 101 18.00 9.32 6.89
N GLY A 102 16.85 9.47 7.55
CA GLY A 102 16.44 10.68 8.27
C GLY A 102 15.85 11.78 7.40
N LYS A 103 15.84 11.62 6.08
CA LYS A 103 15.27 12.58 5.13
C LYS A 103 13.77 12.40 4.98
N TYR A 104 13.08 13.49 4.72
CA TYR A 104 11.65 13.50 4.44
C TYR A 104 11.39 13.57 2.94
N PHE A 105 10.33 12.91 2.52
CA PHE A 105 9.85 12.92 1.13
C PHE A 105 8.34 13.10 1.13
N LEU A 106 7.82 13.76 0.09
CA LEU A 106 6.43 13.58 -0.29
C LEU A 106 6.34 12.31 -1.10
N THR A 107 5.47 11.41 -0.69
CA THR A 107 5.19 10.16 -1.40
C THR A 107 3.79 10.23 -2.01
N PHE A 108 3.66 9.75 -3.24
CA PHE A 108 2.37 9.67 -3.93
C PHE A 108 2.26 8.31 -4.61
N GLY A 109 1.24 7.53 -4.27
CA GLY A 109 1.14 6.10 -4.61
C GLY A 109 -0.19 5.68 -5.24
N GLU A 110 -0.94 6.59 -5.87
CA GLU A 110 -2.21 6.28 -6.54
C GLU A 110 -2.04 5.63 -7.92
N PHE A 111 -0.92 4.96 -8.15
CA PHE A 111 -0.63 4.29 -9.42
C PHE A 111 -1.00 2.81 -9.34
N ASN A 112 -1.69 2.32 -10.35
CA ASN A 112 -1.93 0.90 -10.50
C ASN A 112 -0.72 0.27 -11.23
N GLY A 113 -0.04 -0.67 -10.59
CA GLY A 113 1.15 -1.32 -11.15
C GLY A 113 0.90 -2.15 -12.41
N ASP A 114 -0.37 -2.48 -12.67
CA ASP A 114 -0.78 -3.21 -13.88
C ASP A 114 -1.00 -2.29 -15.09
N ASP A 115 -1.03 -0.96 -14.86
CA ASP A 115 -1.24 0.00 -15.94
C ASP A 115 0.06 0.27 -16.68
N THR A 116 -0.06 0.53 -17.98
CA THR A 116 1.04 1.05 -18.79
C THR A 116 1.01 2.57 -18.69
N PHE A 117 2.08 3.15 -18.14
CA PHE A 117 2.21 4.61 -18.04
C PHE A 117 2.79 5.15 -19.34
N ASP A 118 2.06 6.04 -19.99
CA ASP A 118 2.52 6.78 -21.16
C ASP A 118 2.34 8.28 -20.88
N ASN A 119 3.43 8.93 -20.45
CA ASN A 119 3.47 10.36 -20.19
C ASN A 119 2.41 10.83 -19.16
N GLU A 120 2.19 10.03 -18.13
CA GLU A 120 1.33 10.35 -16.99
C GLU A 120 1.83 11.60 -16.26
N LYS A 121 0.88 12.42 -15.77
CA LYS A 121 1.19 13.70 -15.14
C LYS A 121 0.64 13.77 -13.73
N VAL A 122 1.53 13.99 -12.78
CA VAL A 122 1.15 14.41 -11.44
C VAL A 122 1.52 15.89 -11.27
N ILE A 123 0.56 16.70 -10.87
CA ILE A 123 0.79 18.13 -10.60
C ILE A 123 0.86 18.29 -9.08
N ILE A 124 1.95 18.86 -8.59
CA ILE A 124 2.08 19.25 -7.19
C ILE A 124 1.82 20.75 -7.06
N ASP A 125 0.81 21.08 -6.30
CA ASP A 125 0.47 22.44 -5.88
C ASP A 125 1.05 22.68 -4.50
N TRP A 126 2.03 23.56 -4.43
CA TRP A 126 2.77 23.88 -3.19
C TRP A 126 2.02 24.84 -2.28
N ASN A 127 0.84 25.32 -2.69
CA ASN A 127 0.05 26.31 -1.98
C ASN A 127 0.80 27.64 -1.70
N ASP A 128 1.77 27.94 -2.56
CA ASP A 128 2.55 29.18 -2.56
C ASP A 128 2.31 30.01 -3.84
N GLY A 129 1.30 29.66 -4.61
CA GLY A 129 0.98 30.21 -5.93
C GLY A 129 1.77 29.56 -7.07
N THR A 130 2.61 28.56 -6.79
CA THR A 130 3.34 27.79 -7.80
C THR A 130 2.81 26.37 -7.95
N GLN A 131 2.80 25.88 -9.18
CA GLN A 131 2.49 24.50 -9.50
C GLN A 131 3.63 23.89 -10.30
N ARG A 132 4.08 22.70 -9.89
CA ARG A 132 5.08 21.94 -10.63
C ARG A 132 4.49 20.65 -11.17
N ARG A 133 4.81 20.35 -12.42
CA ARG A 133 4.38 19.12 -13.10
C ARG A 133 5.50 18.09 -13.03
N HIS A 134 5.17 16.91 -12.58
CA HIS A 134 6.04 15.75 -12.63
C HIS A 134 5.49 14.78 -13.67
N HIS A 135 6.33 14.31 -14.57
CA HIS A 135 5.99 13.33 -15.58
C HIS A 135 6.56 11.98 -15.16
N LEU A 136 5.72 10.96 -15.21
CA LEU A 136 6.15 9.56 -15.15
C LEU A 136 6.44 9.13 -16.58
N LEU A 137 7.59 8.56 -16.79
CA LEU A 137 8.05 8.01 -18.08
C LEU A 137 7.68 6.55 -18.17
#